data_f51eae6b666bf2c2ddbaa52ddeee3555
#
_entry.id   f51eae6b666bf2c2ddbaa52ddeee3555
#
_cell.length_a   1.000
_cell.length_b   1.000
_cell.length_c   1.000
_cell.angle_alpha   90.00
_cell.angle_beta   90.00
_cell.angle_gamma   90.00
#
_symmetry.space_group_name_H-M   'P 1'
#
loop_
_entity.id
_entity.type
_entity.pdbx_description
1 polymer ?
#
loop_
_entity_poly.entity_id
_entity_poly.type
_entity_poly.pdbx_seq_one_letter_code
_entity_poly.pdbx_strand_id
1 'polypeptide(L)'
;MTAEYKVHGPVAVITLANPPVNGLGLSTRQGIVDGLNRANDDAAVTSIVITGAGGAFSGGADIKEFGTDKSLQEPNLHSVIAAVENSPKPVVAAIHSVCMGGGLELALGCHYRVAAPGCSVALPEVKLGILPGA
;
A
#
# COMPACT_ATOMS: atom_id res chain seq x y z
N MET A 1 -13.26 7.00 -1.99
CA MET A 1 -11.95 6.68 -1.39
C MET A 1 -11.28 5.57 -2.19
N THR A 2 -9.98 5.68 -2.36
CA THR A 2 -9.21 4.69 -3.12
C THR A 2 -8.45 3.70 -2.24
N ALA A 3 -8.75 3.68 -0.95
CA ALA A 3 -8.43 2.62 -0.02
C ALA A 3 -9.62 2.39 0.89
N GLU A 4 -10.01 1.15 1.04
CA GLU A 4 -11.17 0.73 1.83
C GLU A 4 -10.70 0.05 3.11
N TYR A 5 -11.47 0.22 4.19
CA TYR A 5 -11.18 -0.36 5.50
C TYR A 5 -12.33 -1.28 5.91
N LYS A 6 -12.00 -2.51 6.27
CA LYS A 6 -13.00 -3.47 6.76
C LYS A 6 -12.38 -4.36 7.83
N VAL A 7 -13.14 -4.67 8.88
CA VAL A 7 -12.71 -5.57 9.95
C VAL A 7 -13.36 -6.94 9.76
N HIS A 8 -12.54 -7.99 9.85
CA HIS A 8 -12.96 -9.39 9.82
C HIS A 8 -12.47 -10.05 11.10
N GLY A 9 -13.36 -10.20 12.09
CA GLY A 9 -12.94 -10.69 13.40
C GLY A 9 -11.88 -9.77 14.02
N PRO A 10 -10.70 -10.29 14.42
CA PRO A 10 -9.62 -9.48 14.97
C PRO A 10 -8.70 -8.88 13.91
N VAL A 11 -9.00 -9.02 12.62
CA VAL A 11 -8.14 -8.59 11.52
C VAL A 11 -8.76 -7.39 10.80
N ALA A 12 -8.04 -6.29 10.76
CA ALA A 12 -8.40 -5.15 9.91
C ALA A 12 -7.78 -5.33 8.53
N VAL A 13 -8.57 -5.14 7.49
CA VAL A 13 -8.12 -5.23 6.10
C VAL A 13 -8.22 -3.86 5.43
N ILE A 14 -7.08 -3.38 4.96
CA ILE A 14 -6.98 -2.17 4.14
C ILE A 14 -6.83 -2.63 2.69
N THR A 15 -7.82 -2.34 1.86
CA THR A 15 -7.84 -2.77 0.47
C THR A 15 -7.60 -1.57 -0.44
N LEU A 16 -6.53 -1.61 -1.21
CA LEU A 16 -6.25 -0.59 -2.23
C LEU A 16 -7.27 -0.75 -3.37
N ALA A 17 -7.97 0.31 -3.72
CA ALA A 17 -9.07 0.29 -4.68
C ALA A 17 -8.98 1.50 -5.62
N ASN A 18 -7.86 1.64 -6.29
CA ASN A 18 -7.58 2.68 -7.27
C ASN A 18 -7.27 2.05 -8.64
N PRO A 19 -8.32 1.56 -9.34
CA PRO A 19 -8.12 0.86 -10.61
C PRO A 19 -7.41 1.73 -11.66
N PRO A 20 -6.72 1.13 -12.63
CA PRO A 20 -6.67 -0.31 -12.90
C PRO A 20 -5.62 -1.07 -12.07
N VAL A 21 -4.58 -0.41 -11.55
CA VAL A 21 -3.43 -1.08 -10.93
C VAL A 21 -3.15 -0.61 -9.51
N ASN A 22 -4.11 0.01 -8.87
CA ASN A 22 -3.99 0.48 -7.48
C ASN A 22 -2.78 1.41 -7.28
N GLY A 23 -2.67 2.44 -8.14
CA GLY A 23 -1.64 3.45 -8.03
C GLY A 23 -1.69 4.16 -6.68
N LEU A 24 -0.52 4.45 -6.12
CA LEU A 24 -0.37 5.05 -4.80
C LEU A 24 -0.46 6.58 -4.88
N GLY A 25 -1.60 7.07 -5.36
CA GLY A 25 -1.92 8.49 -5.34
C GLY A 25 -2.19 9.01 -3.93
N LEU A 26 -2.33 10.32 -3.80
CA LEU A 26 -2.51 10.98 -2.50
C LEU A 26 -3.70 10.40 -1.73
N SER A 27 -4.84 10.22 -2.38
CA SER A 27 -6.04 9.65 -1.75
C SER A 27 -5.80 8.24 -1.22
N THR A 28 -5.08 7.42 -1.99
CA THR A 28 -4.75 6.04 -1.59
C THR A 28 -3.77 6.05 -0.41
N ARG A 29 -2.74 6.87 -0.47
CA ARG A 29 -1.77 7.02 0.63
C ARG A 29 -2.45 7.49 1.92
N GLN A 30 -3.33 8.49 1.81
CA GLN A 30 -4.11 8.98 2.95
C GLN A 30 -5.00 7.87 3.53
N GLY A 31 -5.66 7.11 2.67
CA GLY A 31 -6.51 6.00 3.10
C GLY A 31 -5.74 4.89 3.82
N ILE A 32 -4.50 4.61 3.41
CA ILE A 32 -3.63 3.65 4.12
C ILE A 32 -3.32 4.15 5.53
N VAL A 33 -2.88 5.39 5.65
CA VAL A 33 -2.54 5.97 6.96
C VAL A 33 -3.77 6.03 7.87
N ASP A 34 -4.90 6.46 7.35
CA ASP A 34 -6.16 6.51 8.12
C ASP A 34 -6.59 5.11 8.57
N GLY A 35 -6.46 4.11 7.71
CA GLY A 35 -6.76 2.73 8.04
C GLY A 35 -5.84 2.16 9.11
N LEU A 36 -4.54 2.44 9.03
CA LEU A 36 -3.57 2.06 10.06
C LEU A 36 -3.91 2.67 11.42
N ASN A 37 -4.20 3.97 11.44
CA ASN A 37 -4.56 4.66 12.68
C ASN A 37 -5.83 4.08 13.29
N ARG A 38 -6.84 3.86 12.46
CA ARG A 38 -8.10 3.27 12.89
C ARG A 38 -7.92 1.87 13.47
N ALA A 39 -7.13 1.03 12.81
CA ALA A 39 -6.85 -0.33 13.27
C ALA A 39 -6.05 -0.33 14.56
N ASN A 40 -5.06 0.53 14.69
CA ASN A 40 -4.22 0.61 15.88
C ASN A 40 -4.99 1.17 17.08
N ASP A 41 -6.01 1.99 16.87
CA ASP A 41 -6.86 2.53 17.92
C ASP A 41 -7.99 1.58 18.34
N ASP A 42 -8.26 0.53 17.58
CA ASP A 42 -9.33 -0.43 17.86
C ASP A 42 -8.78 -1.60 18.69
N ALA A 43 -9.18 -1.66 19.95
CA ALA A 43 -8.74 -2.71 20.89
C ALA A 43 -9.14 -4.13 20.45
N ALA A 44 -10.17 -4.27 19.62
CA ALA A 44 -10.61 -5.58 19.09
C ALA A 44 -9.77 -6.06 17.92
N VAL A 45 -8.97 -5.19 17.31
CA VAL A 45 -8.08 -5.52 16.18
C VAL A 45 -6.70 -5.90 16.71
N THR A 46 -6.21 -7.08 16.32
CA THR A 46 -4.89 -7.57 16.73
C THR A 46 -3.87 -7.58 15.59
N SER A 47 -4.33 -7.55 14.35
CA SER A 47 -3.45 -7.55 13.17
C SER A 47 -4.10 -6.82 12.01
N ILE A 48 -3.25 -6.42 11.06
CA ILE A 48 -3.64 -5.60 9.91
C ILE A 48 -3.16 -6.27 8.64
N VAL A 49 -4.01 -6.30 7.61
CA VAL A 49 -3.66 -6.78 6.27
C VAL A 49 -3.81 -5.63 5.29
N ILE A 50 -2.83 -5.44 4.43
CA ILE A 50 -2.92 -4.57 3.26
C ILE A 50 -2.97 -5.46 2.03
N THR A 51 -3.96 -5.24 1.17
CA THR A 51 -4.13 -5.98 -0.08
C THR A 51 -4.65 -5.04 -1.18
N GLY A 52 -4.80 -5.54 -2.38
CA GLY A 52 -5.35 -4.79 -3.51
C GLY A 52 -6.62 -5.41 -4.04
N ALA A 53 -7.58 -4.59 -4.44
CA ALA A 53 -8.77 -5.02 -5.16
C ALA A 53 -8.44 -5.24 -6.64
N GLY A 54 -9.21 -6.11 -7.29
CA GLY A 54 -9.08 -6.35 -8.73
C GLY A 54 -7.80 -7.08 -9.13
N GLY A 55 -7.18 -6.66 -10.21
CA GLY A 55 -6.09 -7.36 -10.88
C GLY A 55 -4.68 -7.02 -10.42
N ALA A 56 -4.49 -6.34 -9.28
CA ALA A 56 -3.17 -5.98 -8.79
C ALA A 56 -3.17 -5.78 -7.27
N PHE A 57 -2.03 -6.05 -6.65
CA PHE A 57 -1.74 -5.48 -5.33
C PHE A 57 -1.54 -3.97 -5.47
N SER A 58 -0.49 -3.56 -6.13
CA SER A 58 -0.24 -2.18 -6.56
C SER A 58 0.82 -2.12 -7.65
N GLY A 59 0.58 -1.34 -8.68
CA GLY A 59 1.56 -1.04 -9.74
C GLY A 59 2.56 0.05 -9.38
N GLY A 60 2.43 0.64 -8.19
CA GLY A 60 3.35 1.67 -7.71
C GLY A 60 2.77 3.07 -7.74
N ALA A 61 3.62 4.07 -7.99
CA ALA A 61 3.21 5.47 -8.01
C ALA A 61 2.09 5.72 -9.02
N ASP A 62 1.14 6.58 -8.66
CA ASP A 62 0.09 6.98 -9.58
C ASP A 62 0.66 7.94 -10.61
N ILE A 63 0.85 7.45 -11.84
CA ILE A 63 1.43 8.24 -12.92
C ILE A 63 0.59 9.47 -13.29
N LYS A 64 -0.70 9.49 -12.97
CA LYS A 64 -1.57 10.64 -13.18
C LYS A 64 -1.17 11.83 -12.30
N GLU A 65 -0.46 11.58 -11.19
CA GLU A 65 0.02 12.62 -10.29
C GLU A 65 1.42 13.12 -10.63
N PHE A 66 2.12 12.47 -11.56
CA PHE A 66 3.46 12.90 -11.96
C PHE A 66 3.44 14.33 -12.50
N GLY A 67 4.38 15.15 -12.01
CA GLY A 67 4.46 16.56 -12.37
C GLY A 67 3.43 17.45 -11.68
N THR A 68 2.64 16.91 -10.75
CA THR A 68 1.71 17.67 -9.90
C THR A 68 2.22 17.70 -8.46
N ASP A 69 1.72 18.65 -7.67
CA ASP A 69 2.08 18.77 -6.26
C ASP A 69 1.64 17.55 -5.43
N LYS A 70 0.61 16.84 -5.89
CA LYS A 70 0.07 15.67 -5.20
C LYS A 70 1.07 14.54 -5.07
N SER A 71 1.99 14.40 -6.03
CA SER A 71 2.98 13.32 -6.00
C SER A 71 3.91 13.40 -4.79
N LEU A 72 4.18 14.61 -4.30
CA LEU A 72 5.07 14.87 -3.16
C LEU A 72 4.34 15.28 -1.89
N GLN A 73 3.02 15.50 -1.98
CA GLN A 73 2.21 15.95 -0.85
C GLN A 73 2.11 14.87 0.22
N GLU A 74 2.14 15.30 1.47
CA GLU A 74 1.99 14.39 2.61
C GLU A 74 0.56 13.83 2.76
N PRO A 75 0.41 12.56 3.14
CA PRO A 75 1.51 11.63 3.38
C PRO A 75 2.16 11.19 2.07
N ASN A 76 3.47 11.42 1.93
CA ASN A 76 4.22 10.88 0.80
C ASN A 76 4.48 9.37 1.02
N LEU A 77 5.08 8.69 0.03
CA LEU A 77 5.27 7.25 0.13
C LEU A 77 6.23 6.86 1.28
N HIS A 78 7.27 7.65 1.53
CA HIS A 78 8.15 7.43 2.68
C HIS A 78 7.39 7.47 4.01
N SER A 79 6.51 8.45 4.16
CA SER A 79 5.70 8.61 5.36
C SER A 79 4.73 7.45 5.54
N VAL A 80 4.14 6.95 4.46
CA VAL A 80 3.25 5.77 4.49
C VAL A 80 4.04 4.53 4.93
N ILE A 81 5.20 4.29 4.33
CA ILE A 81 6.05 3.14 4.68
C ILE A 81 6.50 3.24 6.14
N ALA A 82 6.90 4.42 6.60
CA ALA A 82 7.26 4.63 8.00
C ALA A 82 6.08 4.33 8.95
N ALA A 83 4.88 4.74 8.60
CA ALA A 83 3.68 4.44 9.38
C ALA A 83 3.42 2.93 9.47
N VAL A 84 3.62 2.20 8.37
CA VAL A 84 3.49 0.74 8.34
C VAL A 84 4.55 0.09 9.23
N GLU A 85 5.82 0.44 9.03
CA GLU A 85 6.94 -0.12 9.81
C GLU A 85 6.79 0.12 11.31
N ASN A 86 6.31 1.31 11.69
CA ASN A 86 6.16 1.72 13.08
C ASN A 86 4.82 1.30 13.72
N SER A 87 3.95 0.61 12.97
CA SER A 87 2.69 0.12 13.52
C SER A 87 2.95 -0.81 14.71
N PRO A 88 2.33 -0.57 15.88
CA PRO A 88 2.48 -1.46 17.04
C PRO A 88 1.81 -2.82 16.82
N LYS A 89 0.86 -2.92 15.89
CA LYS A 89 0.23 -4.19 15.50
C LYS A 89 0.88 -4.70 14.23
N PRO A 90 1.00 -6.02 14.06
CA PRO A 90 1.61 -6.58 12.85
C PRO A 90 0.80 -6.21 11.61
N VAL A 91 1.53 -5.85 10.55
CA VAL A 91 0.98 -5.52 9.23
C VAL A 91 1.50 -6.53 8.22
N VAL A 92 0.59 -7.19 7.54
CA VAL A 92 0.87 -8.21 6.53
C VAL A 92 0.47 -7.67 5.16
N ALA A 93 1.39 -7.74 4.19
CA ALA A 93 1.05 -7.51 2.79
C ALA A 93 0.55 -8.81 2.18
N ALA A 94 -0.70 -8.83 1.72
CA ALA A 94 -1.27 -9.95 0.96
C ALA A 94 -1.18 -9.61 -0.53
N ILE A 95 -0.16 -10.15 -1.17
CA ILE A 95 0.24 -9.81 -2.55
C ILE A 95 -0.41 -10.78 -3.54
N HIS A 96 -0.96 -10.24 -4.61
CA HIS A 96 -1.43 -11.04 -5.74
C HIS A 96 -1.21 -10.30 -7.06
N SER A 97 -1.09 -11.04 -8.14
CA SER A 97 -0.94 -10.54 -9.50
C SER A 97 0.28 -9.62 -9.66
N VAL A 98 0.09 -8.31 -9.58
CA VAL A 98 1.15 -7.31 -9.84
C VAL A 98 1.48 -6.56 -8.54
N CYS A 99 2.77 -6.51 -8.22
CA CYS A 99 3.31 -5.73 -7.09
C CYS A 99 4.63 -5.12 -7.54
N MET A 100 4.60 -3.86 -7.98
CA MET A 100 5.72 -3.24 -8.66
C MET A 100 6.02 -1.84 -8.13
N GLY A 101 7.27 -1.40 -8.27
CA GLY A 101 7.70 -0.06 -7.91
C GLY A 101 7.37 0.27 -6.46
N GLY A 102 6.72 1.42 -6.24
CA GLY A 102 6.27 1.84 -4.92
C GLY A 102 5.32 0.85 -4.24
N GLY A 103 4.58 0.04 -5.01
CA GLY A 103 3.76 -1.04 -4.47
C GLY A 103 4.60 -2.12 -3.80
N LEU A 104 5.71 -2.51 -4.43
CA LEU A 104 6.66 -3.43 -3.81
C LEU A 104 7.36 -2.79 -2.62
N GLU A 105 7.73 -1.52 -2.71
CA GLU A 105 8.34 -0.80 -1.58
C GLU A 105 7.40 -0.75 -0.37
N LEU A 106 6.11 -0.50 -0.60
CA LEU A 106 5.09 -0.58 0.45
C LEU A 106 5.02 -1.98 1.08
N ALA A 107 4.99 -3.01 0.25
CA ALA A 107 4.95 -4.40 0.72
C ALA A 107 6.21 -4.77 1.52
N LEU A 108 7.38 -4.28 1.11
CA LEU A 108 8.63 -4.51 1.83
C LEU A 108 8.65 -3.80 3.20
N GLY A 109 7.92 -2.71 3.34
CA GLY A 109 7.75 -2.02 4.63
C GLY A 109 6.83 -2.74 5.61
N CYS A 110 6.00 -3.66 5.14
CA CYS A 110 5.16 -4.49 6.01
C CYS A 110 6.01 -5.47 6.83
N HIS A 111 5.49 -5.88 7.99
CA HIS A 111 6.22 -6.80 8.88
C HIS A 111 6.30 -8.20 8.30
N TYR A 112 5.32 -8.60 7.50
CA TYR A 112 5.25 -9.91 6.87
C TYR A 112 4.60 -9.80 5.48
N ARG A 113 4.93 -10.72 4.59
CA ARG A 113 4.39 -10.80 3.23
C ARG A 113 3.93 -12.20 2.92
N VAL A 114 2.74 -12.32 2.32
CA VAL A 114 2.28 -13.54 1.67
C VAL A 114 1.99 -13.20 0.21
N ALA A 115 2.30 -14.11 -0.67
CA ALA A 115 2.16 -13.91 -2.11
C ALA A 115 1.38 -15.08 -2.73
N ALA A 116 0.35 -14.75 -3.49
CA ALA A 116 -0.40 -15.73 -4.25
C ALA A 116 0.47 -16.33 -5.34
N PRO A 117 0.26 -17.60 -5.72
CA PRO A 117 0.97 -18.20 -6.85
C PRO A 117 0.82 -17.38 -8.13
N GLY A 118 1.89 -17.24 -8.88
CA GLY A 118 1.88 -16.53 -10.16
C GLY A 118 1.95 -15.02 -10.07
N CYS A 119 2.09 -14.42 -8.87
CA CYS A 119 2.28 -12.99 -8.77
C CYS A 119 3.64 -12.56 -9.30
N SER A 120 3.71 -11.31 -9.80
CA SER A 120 4.94 -10.69 -10.30
C SER A 120 5.34 -9.55 -9.39
N VAL A 121 6.60 -9.53 -8.96
CA VAL A 121 7.17 -8.45 -8.14
C VAL A 121 8.38 -7.87 -8.87
N ALA A 122 8.52 -6.54 -8.87
CA ALA A 122 9.64 -5.88 -9.52
C ALA A 122 9.81 -4.44 -9.04
N LEU A 123 11.00 -3.90 -9.25
CA LEU A 123 11.30 -2.46 -9.16
C LEU A 123 11.68 -2.00 -10.57
N PRO A 124 10.70 -1.70 -11.44
CA PRO A 124 10.95 -1.42 -12.86
C PRO A 124 11.28 0.05 -13.15
N GLU A 125 11.60 0.84 -12.14
CA GLU A 125 11.83 2.30 -12.26
C GLU A 125 12.86 2.65 -13.31
N VAL A 126 13.87 1.83 -13.52
CA VAL A 126 14.90 2.04 -14.53
C VAL A 126 14.31 2.16 -15.96
N LYS A 127 13.19 1.50 -16.23
CA LYS A 127 12.50 1.59 -17.53
C LYS A 127 11.85 2.95 -17.76
N LEU A 128 11.64 3.72 -16.69
CA LEU A 128 11.09 5.08 -16.74
C LEU A 128 12.18 6.13 -16.56
N GLY A 129 13.45 5.73 -16.47
CA GLY A 129 14.58 6.64 -16.26
C GLY A 129 14.64 7.25 -14.86
N ILE A 130 14.02 6.61 -13.87
CA ILE A 130 14.01 7.05 -12.47
C ILE A 130 14.59 5.97 -11.55
N LEU A 131 14.70 6.27 -10.28
CA LEU A 131 15.14 5.33 -9.23
C LEU A 131 13.95 4.95 -8.35
N PRO A 132 13.98 3.76 -7.71
CA PRO A 132 13.10 3.50 -6.57
C PRO A 132 13.30 4.57 -5.51
N GLY A 133 12.22 5.21 -5.07
CA GLY A 133 12.29 6.45 -4.29
C GLY A 133 12.00 6.30 -2.79
N ALA A 134 11.62 5.10 -2.36
CA ALA A 134 11.22 4.91 -0.97
C ALA A 134 11.90 3.76 -0.27
#